data_3a8bc288780bcb160f3baff07556ea1a
#
_entry.id   3a8bc288780bcb160f3baff07556ea1a
#
_cell.length_a   1.000
_cell.length_b   1.000
_cell.length_c   1.000
_cell.angle_alpha   90.00
_cell.angle_beta   90.00
_cell.angle_gamma   90.00
#
_symmetry.space_group_name_H-M   'P 1'
#
loop_
_entity.id
_entity.type
_entity.pdbx_description
1 polymer ?
#
loop_
_entity_poly.entity_id
_entity_poly.type
_entity_poly.pdbx_seq_one_letter_code
_entity_poly.pdbx_strand_id
1 'polypeptide(L)'
;MSTARVVAASNRAAAGVYEDKTGPMIVSWLRSRGFTVDDPVVVPDGEPVLAALRDAIGVDVVITTGGTGINPTDRTPEMTSRVLDYEIPGLADAVRAAGLPAVPTAVLSRGVAGVAGRTLVVNLPGSSGGVRDGLGVLEGVLSHAVDQLRGGDHVASPVVPARVLRAEVTEDALSVDEHAGLVSDRAAGAVVTFAGVVRDHDSGKGVIDLEYESHPTAKTVIEEVAADVAARHAGVRALAVSHRVGPLAIGDVALACAVAAEHRQEAFAACADLVDDVKARLPIWKHQTFTDGTDEWVNCP
;
A
#
# COMPACT_ATOMS: atom_id res chain seq x y z
N MET A 1 -10.24 -10.04 -21.59
CA MET A 1 -9.46 -8.79 -21.51
C MET A 1 -10.33 -7.73 -20.90
N SER A 2 -9.80 -6.93 -20.00
CA SER A 2 -10.54 -5.82 -19.39
C SER A 2 -10.52 -4.60 -20.30
N THR A 3 -11.63 -3.88 -20.36
CA THR A 3 -11.82 -2.73 -21.26
C THR A 3 -12.06 -1.46 -20.44
N ALA A 4 -11.58 -0.33 -20.94
CA ALA A 4 -11.81 0.95 -20.27
C ALA A 4 -12.02 2.09 -21.27
N ARG A 5 -12.63 3.17 -20.78
CA ARG A 5 -12.79 4.45 -21.50
C ARG A 5 -12.36 5.60 -20.60
N VAL A 6 -11.82 6.64 -21.22
CA VAL A 6 -11.42 7.87 -20.54
C VAL A 6 -12.12 9.06 -21.16
N VAL A 7 -12.74 9.89 -20.29
CA VAL A 7 -13.43 11.12 -20.69
C VAL A 7 -12.77 12.32 -20.02
N ALA A 8 -12.22 13.22 -20.78
CA ALA A 8 -11.64 14.48 -20.30
C ALA A 8 -12.63 15.62 -20.44
N ALA A 9 -13.17 16.07 -19.31
CA ALA A 9 -14.11 17.19 -19.23
C ALA A 9 -13.32 18.50 -19.12
N SER A 10 -13.25 19.26 -20.21
CA SER A 10 -12.55 20.54 -20.24
C SER A 10 -13.06 21.45 -21.35
N ASN A 11 -13.72 22.54 -20.97
CA ASN A 11 -14.16 23.57 -21.91
C ASN A 11 -13.02 24.14 -22.74
N ARG A 12 -11.84 24.33 -22.14
CA ARG A 12 -10.67 24.94 -22.78
C ARG A 12 -9.96 23.95 -23.70
N ALA A 13 -9.81 22.67 -23.29
CA ALA A 13 -9.19 21.66 -24.15
C ALA A 13 -10.10 21.32 -25.35
N ALA A 14 -11.41 21.20 -25.14
CA ALA A 14 -12.37 20.98 -26.20
C ALA A 14 -12.43 22.14 -27.22
N ALA A 15 -12.14 23.36 -26.79
CA ALA A 15 -12.02 24.54 -27.67
C ALA A 15 -10.61 24.68 -28.30
N GLY A 16 -9.70 23.74 -28.08
CA GLY A 16 -8.32 23.79 -28.62
C GLY A 16 -7.41 24.86 -28.01
N VAL A 17 -7.77 25.41 -26.84
CA VAL A 17 -6.99 26.46 -26.17
C VAL A 17 -5.71 25.90 -25.53
N TYR A 18 -5.73 24.63 -25.08
CA TYR A 18 -4.57 23.88 -24.62
C TYR A 18 -4.77 22.37 -24.84
N GLU A 19 -3.69 21.63 -24.76
CA GLU A 19 -3.71 20.17 -24.92
C GLU A 19 -4.11 19.47 -23.62
N ASP A 20 -4.97 18.45 -23.71
CA ASP A 20 -5.28 17.60 -22.56
C ASP A 20 -4.05 16.78 -22.15
N LYS A 21 -3.64 16.92 -20.90
CA LYS A 21 -2.50 16.19 -20.32
C LYS A 21 -2.94 15.04 -19.40
N THR A 22 -4.14 15.10 -18.89
CA THR A 22 -4.65 14.17 -17.89
C THR A 22 -5.28 12.91 -18.50
N GLY A 23 -6.01 13.05 -19.58
CA GLY A 23 -6.56 11.90 -20.30
C GLY A 23 -5.50 10.92 -20.79
N PRO A 24 -4.45 11.37 -21.53
CA PRO A 24 -3.35 10.49 -21.93
C PRO A 24 -2.61 9.83 -20.76
N MET A 25 -2.47 10.51 -19.62
CA MET A 25 -1.88 9.95 -18.40
C MET A 25 -2.71 8.77 -17.87
N ILE A 26 -4.03 8.92 -17.80
CA ILE A 26 -4.95 7.87 -17.36
C ILE A 26 -4.93 6.69 -18.34
N VAL A 27 -4.97 6.96 -19.65
CA VAL A 27 -4.89 5.93 -20.70
C VAL A 27 -3.59 5.12 -20.56
N SER A 28 -2.44 5.78 -20.41
CA SER A 28 -1.15 5.11 -20.23
C SER A 28 -1.14 4.23 -18.98
N TRP A 29 -1.72 4.72 -17.87
CA TRP A 29 -1.83 3.98 -16.62
C TRP A 29 -2.71 2.74 -16.76
N LEU A 30 -3.87 2.84 -17.44
CA LEU A 30 -4.76 1.72 -17.70
C LEU A 30 -4.12 0.67 -18.62
N ARG A 31 -3.43 1.10 -19.68
CA ARG A 31 -2.71 0.20 -20.59
C ARG A 31 -1.61 -0.58 -19.87
N SER A 32 -0.87 0.05 -18.96
CA SER A 32 0.17 -0.63 -18.17
C SER A 32 -0.39 -1.71 -17.22
N ARG A 33 -1.70 -1.71 -16.97
CA ARG A 33 -2.43 -2.70 -16.15
C ARG A 33 -3.24 -3.70 -16.99
N GLY A 34 -2.98 -3.75 -18.28
CA GLY A 34 -3.57 -4.75 -19.19
C GLY A 34 -5.00 -4.42 -19.66
N PHE A 35 -5.45 -3.17 -19.47
CA PHE A 35 -6.72 -2.74 -20.04
C PHE A 35 -6.57 -2.41 -21.52
N THR A 36 -7.55 -2.82 -22.31
CA THR A 36 -7.76 -2.29 -23.67
C THR A 36 -8.48 -0.96 -23.54
N VAL A 37 -7.85 0.12 -23.99
CA VAL A 37 -8.39 1.49 -23.87
C VAL A 37 -7.97 2.31 -25.08
N ASP A 38 -8.94 3.01 -25.66
CA ASP A 38 -8.72 3.97 -26.74
C ASP A 38 -8.18 5.30 -26.20
N ASP A 39 -7.84 6.21 -27.10
CA ASP A 39 -7.44 7.56 -26.71
C ASP A 39 -8.58 8.29 -25.99
N PRO A 40 -8.28 9.28 -25.12
CA PRO A 40 -9.30 9.94 -24.31
C PRO A 40 -10.28 10.75 -25.19
N VAL A 41 -11.54 10.70 -24.82
CA VAL A 41 -12.58 11.56 -25.44
C VAL A 41 -12.58 12.90 -24.70
N VAL A 42 -12.19 13.97 -25.39
CA VAL A 42 -12.16 15.34 -24.83
C VAL A 42 -13.46 16.06 -25.19
N VAL A 43 -14.21 16.47 -24.17
CA VAL A 43 -15.51 17.15 -24.35
C VAL A 43 -15.62 18.40 -23.46
N PRO A 44 -16.47 19.38 -23.82
CA PRO A 44 -16.88 20.43 -22.92
C PRO A 44 -17.58 19.86 -21.69
N ASP A 45 -17.50 20.54 -20.56
CA ASP A 45 -18.21 20.14 -19.34
C ASP A 45 -19.74 20.26 -19.49
N GLY A 46 -20.51 19.51 -18.70
CA GLY A 46 -21.97 19.47 -18.74
C GLY A 46 -22.55 18.38 -19.62
N GLU A 47 -23.60 18.66 -20.40
CA GLU A 47 -24.31 17.64 -21.20
C GLU A 47 -23.41 16.84 -22.17
N PRO A 48 -22.34 17.39 -22.78
CA PRO A 48 -21.40 16.59 -23.56
C PRO A 48 -20.71 15.49 -22.76
N VAL A 49 -20.41 15.72 -21.46
CA VAL A 49 -19.89 14.68 -20.56
C VAL A 49 -20.92 13.56 -20.36
N LEU A 50 -22.19 13.91 -20.16
CA LEU A 50 -23.27 12.92 -20.04
C LEU A 50 -23.40 12.06 -21.30
N ALA A 51 -23.33 12.66 -22.47
CA ALA A 51 -23.37 11.93 -23.72
C ALA A 51 -22.19 10.96 -23.85
N ALA A 52 -20.96 11.43 -23.56
CA ALA A 52 -19.76 10.60 -23.60
C ALA A 52 -19.80 9.46 -22.56
N LEU A 53 -20.33 9.70 -21.37
CA LEU A 53 -20.51 8.66 -20.34
C LEU A 53 -21.49 7.57 -20.80
N ARG A 54 -22.65 7.97 -21.38
CA ARG A 54 -23.62 7.01 -21.89
C ARG A 54 -23.08 6.13 -23.01
N ASP A 55 -22.26 6.70 -23.90
CA ASP A 55 -21.57 5.96 -24.95
C ASP A 55 -20.49 5.02 -24.42
N ALA A 56 -19.89 5.37 -23.26
CA ALA A 56 -18.82 4.60 -22.63
C ALA A 56 -19.33 3.44 -21.74
N ILE A 57 -20.58 3.48 -21.26
CA ILE A 57 -21.14 2.41 -20.42
C ILE A 57 -21.22 1.11 -21.22
N GLY A 58 -20.80 0.01 -20.59
CA GLY A 58 -20.67 -1.32 -21.21
C GLY A 58 -19.23 -1.83 -21.25
N VAL A 59 -18.24 -0.94 -20.99
CA VAL A 59 -16.87 -1.36 -20.64
C VAL A 59 -16.75 -1.65 -19.14
N ASP A 60 -15.64 -2.23 -18.71
CA ASP A 60 -15.46 -2.54 -17.28
C ASP A 60 -15.24 -1.28 -16.43
N VAL A 61 -14.51 -0.28 -16.97
CA VAL A 61 -14.13 0.93 -16.24
C VAL A 61 -14.25 2.17 -17.09
N VAL A 62 -14.89 3.20 -16.55
CA VAL A 62 -14.88 4.56 -17.11
C VAL A 62 -14.23 5.51 -16.11
N ILE A 63 -13.18 6.21 -16.51
CA ILE A 63 -12.56 7.24 -15.70
C ILE A 63 -12.79 8.59 -16.39
N THR A 64 -13.35 9.55 -15.64
CA THR A 64 -13.39 10.95 -16.10
C THR A 64 -12.29 11.74 -15.44
N THR A 65 -11.85 12.83 -16.05
CA THR A 65 -10.94 13.82 -15.46
C THR A 65 -11.40 15.22 -15.77
N GLY A 66 -11.34 16.12 -14.78
CA GLY A 66 -11.79 17.50 -14.90
C GLY A 66 -13.27 17.73 -14.54
N GLY A 67 -13.66 18.99 -14.43
CA GLY A 67 -15.02 19.43 -14.10
C GLY A 67 -15.54 18.99 -12.73
N THR A 68 -14.65 18.69 -11.76
CA THR A 68 -15.05 18.17 -10.44
C THR A 68 -14.99 19.21 -9.32
N GLY A 69 -14.62 20.45 -9.62
CA GLY A 69 -14.47 21.51 -8.63
C GLY A 69 -15.79 22.22 -8.28
N ILE A 70 -15.65 23.42 -7.68
CA ILE A 70 -16.79 24.25 -7.25
C ILE A 70 -17.09 25.40 -8.23
N ASN A 71 -16.40 25.45 -9.37
CA ASN A 71 -16.70 26.44 -10.38
C ASN A 71 -18.11 26.17 -10.95
N PRO A 72 -18.94 27.20 -11.20
CA PRO A 72 -20.29 27.03 -11.75
C PRO A 72 -20.34 26.26 -13.07
N THR A 73 -19.25 26.20 -13.82
CA THR A 73 -19.16 25.42 -15.06
C THR A 73 -18.74 23.98 -14.85
N ASP A 74 -18.24 23.64 -13.66
CA ASP A 74 -17.83 22.27 -13.32
C ASP A 74 -19.08 21.44 -13.00
N ARG A 75 -19.44 20.54 -13.89
CA ARG A 75 -20.69 19.75 -13.81
C ARG A 75 -20.48 18.25 -14.01
N THR A 76 -19.24 17.81 -14.10
CA THR A 76 -18.94 16.37 -14.29
C THR A 76 -19.59 15.48 -13.24
N PRO A 77 -19.60 15.81 -11.92
CA PRO A 77 -20.24 14.98 -10.91
C PRO A 77 -21.74 14.80 -11.13
N GLU A 78 -22.45 15.90 -11.45
CA GLU A 78 -23.89 15.87 -11.73
C GLU A 78 -24.22 15.05 -12.98
N MET A 79 -23.37 15.11 -13.99
CA MET A 79 -23.55 14.31 -15.21
C MET A 79 -23.26 12.82 -14.93
N THR A 80 -22.29 12.55 -14.10
CA THR A 80 -21.95 11.19 -13.69
C THR A 80 -23.06 10.57 -12.86
N SER A 81 -23.56 11.27 -11.83
CA SER A 81 -24.67 10.76 -10.99
C SER A 81 -25.94 10.41 -11.80
N ARG A 82 -26.16 11.03 -12.99
CA ARG A 82 -27.30 10.73 -13.87
C ARG A 82 -27.17 9.39 -14.61
N VAL A 83 -26.01 8.77 -14.62
CA VAL A 83 -25.76 7.48 -15.28
C VAL A 83 -25.52 6.36 -14.27
N LEU A 84 -25.25 6.67 -13.02
CA LEU A 84 -25.00 5.68 -11.98
C LEU A 84 -26.30 5.03 -11.50
N ASP A 85 -26.28 3.72 -11.33
CA ASP A 85 -27.32 2.98 -10.62
C ASP A 85 -27.18 3.16 -9.09
N TYR A 86 -25.93 3.22 -8.60
CA TYR A 86 -25.60 3.53 -7.21
C TYR A 86 -24.19 4.08 -7.08
N GLU A 87 -23.96 4.84 -6.03
CA GLU A 87 -22.65 5.45 -5.71
C GLU A 87 -21.83 4.56 -4.78
N ILE A 88 -20.50 4.74 -4.83
CA ILE A 88 -19.49 4.19 -3.92
C ILE A 88 -18.79 5.37 -3.21
N PRO A 89 -19.42 5.97 -2.17
CA PRO A 89 -18.90 7.19 -1.56
C PRO A 89 -17.50 7.03 -1.01
N GLY A 90 -17.19 5.85 -0.41
CA GLY A 90 -15.87 5.57 0.15
C GLY A 90 -14.74 5.65 -0.87
N LEU A 91 -14.98 5.30 -2.15
CA LEU A 91 -13.96 5.42 -3.19
C LEU A 91 -13.72 6.90 -3.56
N ALA A 92 -14.79 7.69 -3.66
CA ALA A 92 -14.68 9.13 -3.91
C ALA A 92 -14.00 9.87 -2.75
N ASP A 93 -14.28 9.46 -1.51
CA ASP A 93 -13.63 9.99 -0.31
C ASP A 93 -12.13 9.64 -0.26
N ALA A 94 -11.76 8.42 -0.60
CA ALA A 94 -10.37 8.00 -0.67
C ALA A 94 -9.58 8.82 -1.72
N VAL A 95 -10.16 9.10 -2.88
CA VAL A 95 -9.55 9.97 -3.90
C VAL A 95 -9.33 11.40 -3.36
N ARG A 96 -10.29 11.96 -2.61
CA ARG A 96 -10.12 13.26 -1.94
C ARG A 96 -9.03 13.23 -0.87
N ALA A 97 -9.04 12.19 -0.04
CA ALA A 97 -8.07 12.02 1.04
C ALA A 97 -6.64 11.86 0.54
N ALA A 98 -6.44 11.20 -0.62
CA ALA A 98 -5.12 11.00 -1.20
C ALA A 98 -4.40 12.32 -1.56
N GLY A 99 -5.14 13.41 -1.80
CA GLY A 99 -4.55 14.74 -2.02
C GLY A 99 -4.06 15.42 -0.73
N LEU A 100 -4.48 14.93 0.44
CA LEU A 100 -4.11 15.53 1.73
C LEU A 100 -2.80 14.90 2.28
N PRO A 101 -2.03 15.64 3.05
CA PRO A 101 -2.13 17.08 3.39
C PRO A 101 -1.54 18.00 2.32
N ALA A 102 -0.93 17.48 1.25
CA ALA A 102 -0.17 18.25 0.27
C ALA A 102 -1.03 19.29 -0.47
N VAL A 103 -2.30 18.98 -0.72
CA VAL A 103 -3.27 19.85 -1.42
C VAL A 103 -4.53 20.02 -0.56
N PRO A 104 -4.56 20.99 0.39
CA PRO A 104 -5.72 21.19 1.27
C PRO A 104 -7.04 21.41 0.52
N THR A 105 -7.00 21.98 -0.68
CA THR A 105 -8.17 22.20 -1.54
C THR A 105 -8.75 20.92 -2.16
N ALA A 106 -8.10 19.78 -2.01
CA ALA A 106 -8.64 18.49 -2.49
C ALA A 106 -10.02 18.17 -1.89
N VAL A 107 -10.32 18.66 -0.68
CA VAL A 107 -11.64 18.53 -0.02
C VAL A 107 -12.79 19.21 -0.78
N LEU A 108 -12.47 20.16 -1.66
CA LEU A 108 -13.46 20.87 -2.49
C LEU A 108 -13.86 20.09 -3.75
N SER A 109 -13.21 18.95 -4.01
CA SER A 109 -13.61 18.09 -5.12
C SER A 109 -14.96 17.43 -4.83
N ARG A 110 -15.92 17.62 -5.74
CA ARG A 110 -17.25 17.03 -5.71
C ARG A 110 -17.32 15.73 -6.52
N GLY A 111 -16.15 15.20 -6.96
CA GLY A 111 -16.08 13.98 -7.73
C GLY A 111 -16.80 12.82 -7.07
N VAL A 112 -17.50 12.02 -7.84
CA VAL A 112 -18.24 10.83 -7.43
C VAL A 112 -17.61 9.59 -8.01
N ALA A 113 -17.88 8.44 -7.39
CA ALA A 113 -17.58 7.12 -7.93
C ALA A 113 -18.80 6.23 -7.73
N GLY A 114 -19.04 5.31 -8.65
CA GLY A 114 -20.21 4.43 -8.58
C GLY A 114 -20.25 3.42 -9.71
N VAL A 115 -21.38 2.77 -9.85
CA VAL A 115 -21.61 1.69 -10.82
C VAL A 115 -22.77 2.05 -11.74
N ALA A 116 -22.59 1.78 -13.03
CA ALA A 116 -23.62 1.84 -14.06
C ALA A 116 -23.67 0.50 -14.79
N GLY A 117 -24.69 -0.31 -14.52
CA GLY A 117 -24.75 -1.70 -14.97
C GLY A 117 -23.62 -2.53 -14.39
N ARG A 118 -22.62 -2.84 -15.21
CA ARG A 118 -21.40 -3.56 -14.79
C ARG A 118 -20.14 -2.71 -14.97
N THR A 119 -20.29 -1.43 -15.18
CA THR A 119 -19.22 -0.48 -15.41
C THR A 119 -18.91 0.27 -14.12
N LEU A 120 -17.66 0.21 -13.63
CA LEU A 120 -17.17 1.11 -12.60
C LEU A 120 -16.93 2.49 -13.23
N VAL A 121 -17.53 3.54 -12.67
CA VAL A 121 -17.32 4.93 -13.11
C VAL A 121 -16.68 5.72 -12.00
N VAL A 122 -15.58 6.44 -12.30
CA VAL A 122 -14.82 7.22 -11.30
C VAL A 122 -14.48 8.60 -11.86
N ASN A 123 -14.77 9.65 -11.08
CA ASN A 123 -14.33 11.00 -11.41
C ASN A 123 -13.00 11.32 -10.72
N LEU A 124 -12.00 11.72 -11.51
CA LEU A 124 -10.72 12.24 -11.03
C LEU A 124 -10.63 13.75 -11.23
N PRO A 125 -9.83 14.46 -10.43
CA PRO A 125 -9.56 15.88 -10.61
C PRO A 125 -8.96 16.19 -11.98
N GLY A 126 -9.05 17.45 -12.42
CA GLY A 126 -8.45 17.93 -13.68
C GLY A 126 -6.96 18.29 -13.60
N SER A 127 -6.32 18.18 -12.44
CA SER A 127 -4.90 18.43 -12.28
C SER A 127 -4.08 17.16 -12.39
N SER A 128 -2.88 17.23 -12.99
CA SER A 128 -1.99 16.07 -13.11
C SER A 128 -1.57 15.49 -11.75
N GLY A 129 -1.50 16.31 -10.69
CA GLY A 129 -1.26 15.86 -9.32
C GLY A 129 -2.43 15.01 -8.81
N GLY A 130 -3.63 15.60 -8.82
CA GLY A 130 -4.83 14.90 -8.35
C GLY A 130 -5.17 13.65 -9.15
N VAL A 131 -4.84 13.60 -10.46
CA VAL A 131 -4.94 12.36 -11.24
C VAL A 131 -3.99 11.30 -10.72
N ARG A 132 -2.71 11.63 -10.45
CA ARG A 132 -1.75 10.67 -9.89
C ARG A 132 -2.19 10.12 -8.54
N ASP A 133 -2.67 11.00 -7.66
CA ASP A 133 -3.15 10.62 -6.34
C ASP A 133 -4.35 9.68 -6.45
N GLY A 134 -5.33 10.02 -7.29
CA GLY A 134 -6.52 9.17 -7.52
C GLY A 134 -6.19 7.84 -8.18
N LEU A 135 -5.26 7.80 -9.14
CA LEU A 135 -4.80 6.55 -9.75
C LEU A 135 -4.07 5.66 -8.74
N GLY A 136 -3.34 6.25 -7.77
CA GLY A 136 -2.75 5.52 -6.65
C GLY A 136 -3.80 4.81 -5.79
N VAL A 137 -4.94 5.46 -5.52
CA VAL A 137 -6.07 4.83 -4.82
C VAL A 137 -6.66 3.68 -5.65
N LEU A 138 -6.88 3.91 -6.94
CA LEU A 138 -7.46 2.89 -7.84
C LEU A 138 -6.54 1.66 -7.97
N GLU A 139 -5.24 1.80 -7.85
CA GLU A 139 -4.28 0.70 -7.94
C GLU A 139 -4.59 -0.44 -6.96
N GLY A 140 -5.02 -0.09 -5.74
CA GLY A 140 -5.34 -1.07 -4.71
C GLY A 140 -6.70 -1.75 -4.84
N VAL A 141 -7.64 -1.19 -5.65
CA VAL A 141 -9.03 -1.66 -5.64
C VAL A 141 -9.58 -2.01 -7.02
N LEU A 142 -8.96 -1.55 -8.11
CA LEU A 142 -9.54 -1.59 -9.45
C LEU A 142 -9.81 -3.01 -9.96
N SER A 143 -8.83 -3.91 -9.83
CA SER A 143 -8.97 -5.30 -10.27
C SER A 143 -10.09 -6.02 -9.53
N HIS A 144 -10.14 -5.84 -8.22
CA HIS A 144 -11.17 -6.42 -7.37
C HIS A 144 -12.58 -5.90 -7.72
N ALA A 145 -12.72 -4.58 -7.93
CA ALA A 145 -14.00 -3.99 -8.32
C ALA A 145 -14.49 -4.54 -9.68
N VAL A 146 -13.59 -4.66 -10.66
CA VAL A 146 -13.93 -5.23 -11.97
C VAL A 146 -14.36 -6.69 -11.87
N ASP A 147 -13.65 -7.49 -11.06
CA ASP A 147 -13.99 -8.91 -10.87
C ASP A 147 -15.36 -9.07 -10.20
N GLN A 148 -15.67 -8.27 -9.18
CA GLN A 148 -16.98 -8.27 -8.53
C GLN A 148 -18.10 -7.89 -9.49
N LEU A 149 -17.91 -6.83 -10.29
CA LEU A 149 -18.91 -6.37 -11.25
C LEU A 149 -19.15 -7.39 -12.37
N ARG A 150 -18.19 -8.25 -12.67
CA ARG A 150 -18.35 -9.37 -13.60
C ARG A 150 -19.10 -10.55 -13.00
N GLY A 151 -19.45 -10.49 -11.71
CA GLY A 151 -20.10 -11.58 -11.00
C GLY A 151 -19.10 -12.60 -10.48
N GLY A 152 -17.83 -12.19 -10.33
CA GLY A 152 -16.86 -12.97 -9.58
C GLY A 152 -17.36 -13.10 -8.15
N ASP A 153 -17.58 -14.33 -7.73
CA ASP A 153 -17.86 -14.64 -6.35
C ASP A 153 -16.64 -14.18 -5.52
N HIS A 154 -16.86 -13.76 -4.27
CA HIS A 154 -15.81 -13.69 -3.28
C HIS A 154 -15.29 -15.12 -3.03
N VAL A 155 -14.64 -15.71 -4.01
CA VAL A 155 -13.68 -16.76 -3.72
C VAL A 155 -12.57 -16.00 -3.01
N ALA A 156 -12.66 -15.94 -1.68
CA ALA A 156 -11.47 -15.68 -0.90
C ALA A 156 -10.44 -16.61 -1.52
N SER A 157 -9.44 -16.07 -2.20
CA SER A 157 -8.26 -16.87 -2.57
C SER A 157 -7.95 -17.65 -1.33
N PRO A 158 -7.82 -18.99 -1.36
CA PRO A 158 -7.54 -19.74 -0.16
C PRO A 158 -6.38 -19.02 0.49
N VAL A 159 -6.62 -18.40 1.65
CA VAL A 159 -5.57 -17.76 2.42
C VAL A 159 -4.65 -18.92 2.75
N VAL A 160 -3.63 -19.11 1.91
CA VAL A 160 -2.56 -20.03 2.23
C VAL A 160 -1.90 -19.36 3.42
N PRO A 161 -2.06 -19.91 4.64
CA PRO A 161 -1.52 -19.26 5.82
C PRO A 161 -0.02 -19.11 5.60
N ALA A 162 0.49 -17.92 5.87
CA ALA A 162 1.92 -17.65 5.80
C ALA A 162 2.65 -18.66 6.70
N ARG A 163 3.72 -19.26 6.19
CA ARG A 163 4.52 -20.21 6.93
C ARG A 163 5.50 -19.48 7.82
N VAL A 164 5.46 -19.73 9.12
CA VAL A 164 6.55 -19.31 10.03
C VAL A 164 7.64 -20.38 9.94
N LEU A 165 8.76 -20.04 9.31
CA LEU A 165 9.86 -20.97 9.05
C LEU A 165 10.93 -20.92 10.15
N ARG A 166 11.00 -19.79 10.85
CA ARG A 166 11.82 -19.62 12.04
C ARG A 166 11.21 -18.55 12.93
N ALA A 167 11.15 -18.79 14.22
CA ALA A 167 10.83 -17.81 15.26
C ALA A 167 11.59 -18.23 16.53
N GLU A 168 12.71 -17.58 16.83
CA GLU A 168 13.59 -18.03 17.90
C GLU A 168 14.33 -16.91 18.60
N VAL A 169 14.74 -17.20 19.84
CA VAL A 169 15.74 -16.46 20.61
C VAL A 169 16.95 -17.35 20.78
N THR A 170 18.14 -16.87 20.41
CA THR A 170 19.37 -17.68 20.36
C THR A 170 20.58 -16.87 20.81
N GLU A 171 21.63 -17.56 21.26
CA GLU A 171 22.95 -16.97 21.52
C GLU A 171 23.86 -17.00 20.26
N ASP A 172 23.47 -17.78 19.24
CA ASP A 172 24.24 -17.91 18.02
C ASP A 172 24.21 -16.63 17.18
N ALA A 173 25.28 -16.41 16.41
CA ALA A 173 25.36 -15.29 15.49
C ALA A 173 24.28 -15.38 14.37
N LEU A 174 23.58 -14.27 14.13
CA LEU A 174 22.50 -14.23 13.15
C LEU A 174 23.01 -13.89 11.75
N SER A 175 22.46 -14.55 10.74
CA SER A 175 22.68 -14.25 9.32
C SER A 175 21.35 -13.83 8.66
N VAL A 176 21.30 -12.60 8.14
CA VAL A 176 20.15 -12.09 7.37
C VAL A 176 19.99 -12.86 6.05
N ASP A 177 21.11 -13.24 5.43
CA ASP A 177 21.10 -14.01 4.17
C ASP A 177 20.50 -15.42 4.40
N GLU A 178 20.79 -16.03 5.54
CA GLU A 178 20.17 -17.31 5.92
C GLU A 178 18.65 -17.17 6.07
N HIS A 179 18.18 -16.12 6.76
CA HIS A 179 16.75 -15.84 6.88
C HIS A 179 16.09 -15.61 5.53
N ALA A 180 16.73 -14.85 4.63
CA ALA A 180 16.25 -14.66 3.27
C ALA A 180 16.15 -15.98 2.49
N GLY A 181 17.14 -16.86 2.66
CA GLY A 181 17.13 -18.20 2.07
C GLY A 181 16.00 -19.08 2.57
N LEU A 182 15.74 -19.06 3.89
CA LEU A 182 14.64 -19.80 4.50
C LEU A 182 13.26 -19.46 3.93
N VAL A 183 12.97 -18.15 3.76
CA VAL A 183 11.66 -17.69 3.29
C VAL A 183 11.49 -17.78 1.78
N SER A 184 12.50 -18.25 1.05
CA SER A 184 12.44 -18.35 -0.41
C SER A 184 11.25 -19.20 -0.85
N ASP A 185 10.41 -18.63 -1.72
CA ASP A 185 9.21 -19.28 -2.26
C ASP A 185 9.03 -18.93 -3.73
N ARG A 186 8.70 -19.94 -4.56
CA ARG A 186 8.52 -19.75 -6.01
C ARG A 186 7.33 -18.85 -6.38
N ALA A 187 6.36 -18.73 -5.48
CA ALA A 187 5.19 -17.87 -5.64
C ALA A 187 5.37 -16.49 -5.03
N ALA A 188 6.51 -16.21 -4.39
CA ALA A 188 6.83 -14.89 -3.87
C ALA A 188 7.45 -14.02 -4.97
N GLY A 189 6.87 -12.85 -5.18
CA GLY A 189 7.40 -11.80 -6.06
C GLY A 189 8.35 -10.83 -5.35
N ALA A 190 8.42 -10.88 -4.00
CA ALA A 190 9.26 -10.02 -3.19
C ALA A 190 9.73 -10.72 -1.92
N VAL A 191 10.99 -10.47 -1.54
CA VAL A 191 11.55 -10.80 -0.23
C VAL A 191 12.09 -9.51 0.38
N VAL A 192 11.67 -9.19 1.61
CA VAL A 192 12.15 -8.06 2.40
C VAL A 192 12.88 -8.60 3.61
N THR A 193 14.06 -8.07 3.90
CA THR A 193 14.86 -8.43 5.06
C THR A 193 15.10 -7.21 5.93
N PHE A 194 15.23 -7.45 7.23
CA PHE A 194 15.63 -6.45 8.21
C PHE A 194 16.77 -6.97 9.08
N ALA A 195 17.75 -6.11 9.34
CA ALA A 195 18.82 -6.33 10.29
C ALA A 195 18.81 -5.23 11.36
N GLY A 196 18.53 -5.58 12.60
CA GLY A 196 18.79 -4.73 13.76
C GLY A 196 20.24 -4.94 14.21
N VAL A 197 21.09 -3.92 14.04
CA VAL A 197 22.55 -4.02 14.27
C VAL A 197 22.93 -3.21 15.50
N VAL A 198 23.90 -3.71 16.28
CA VAL A 198 24.46 -3.00 17.43
C VAL A 198 25.25 -1.80 16.94
N ARG A 199 24.88 -0.59 17.44
CA ARG A 199 25.53 0.68 17.09
C ARG A 199 26.61 1.03 18.10
N ASP A 200 27.57 1.83 17.69
CA ASP A 200 28.64 2.36 18.51
C ASP A 200 28.23 3.53 19.42
N HIS A 201 26.97 3.96 19.37
CA HIS A 201 26.42 5.06 20.16
C HIS A 201 24.94 4.85 20.47
N ASP A 202 24.50 5.34 21.64
CA ASP A 202 23.10 5.44 22.04
C ASP A 202 22.90 6.72 22.87
N SER A 203 21.81 7.45 22.59
CA SER A 203 21.42 8.68 23.31
C SER A 203 22.55 9.73 23.44
N GLY A 204 23.45 9.78 22.44
CA GLY A 204 24.58 10.71 22.39
C GLY A 204 25.83 10.25 23.18
N LYS A 205 25.84 9.05 23.74
CA LYS A 205 26.97 8.42 24.40
C LYS A 205 27.58 7.32 23.54
N GLY A 206 28.89 7.15 23.58
CA GLY A 206 29.59 6.03 22.94
C GLY A 206 29.35 4.73 23.69
N VAL A 207 28.98 3.66 23.00
CA VAL A 207 28.78 2.31 23.55
C VAL A 207 30.07 1.51 23.45
N ILE A 208 30.46 0.81 24.52
CA ILE A 208 31.63 -0.09 24.57
C ILE A 208 31.17 -1.54 24.45
N ASP A 209 30.24 -1.94 25.33
CA ASP A 209 29.74 -3.29 25.45
C ASP A 209 28.20 -3.27 25.46
N LEU A 210 27.61 -4.31 24.91
CA LEU A 210 26.19 -4.53 24.90
C LEU A 210 25.86 -6.00 25.13
N GLU A 211 24.97 -6.26 26.08
CA GLU A 211 24.46 -7.60 26.37
C GLU A 211 22.92 -7.57 26.34
N TYR A 212 22.32 -8.59 25.72
CA TYR A 212 20.89 -8.84 25.81
C TYR A 212 20.60 -10.01 26.73
N GLU A 213 19.69 -9.78 27.68
CA GLU A 213 19.13 -10.82 28.51
C GLU A 213 17.68 -11.10 28.12
N SER A 214 17.22 -12.34 28.24
CA SER A 214 15.86 -12.72 27.90
C SER A 214 15.13 -13.38 29.07
N HIS A 215 13.83 -13.05 29.17
CA HIS A 215 12.95 -13.80 30.07
C HIS A 215 12.72 -15.23 29.54
N PRO A 216 12.50 -16.24 30.40
CA PRO A 216 12.21 -17.62 29.96
C PRO A 216 11.04 -17.76 28.99
N THR A 217 10.09 -16.81 29.00
CA THR A 217 8.94 -16.81 28.06
C THR A 217 9.27 -16.20 26.68
N ALA A 218 10.46 -15.63 26.49
CA ALA A 218 10.79 -14.93 25.25
C ALA A 218 10.63 -15.82 24.01
N LYS A 219 10.97 -17.12 24.13
CA LYS A 219 10.77 -18.07 23.03
C LYS A 219 9.30 -18.19 22.63
N THR A 220 8.41 -18.36 23.59
CA THR A 220 6.96 -18.44 23.31
C THR A 220 6.42 -17.14 22.70
N VAL A 221 6.87 -16.00 23.24
CA VAL A 221 6.39 -14.70 22.75
C VAL A 221 6.84 -14.42 21.31
N ILE A 222 8.07 -14.77 20.91
CA ILE A 222 8.52 -14.55 19.52
C ILE A 222 7.77 -15.48 18.54
N GLU A 223 7.43 -16.71 18.97
CA GLU A 223 6.60 -17.64 18.19
C GLU A 223 5.17 -17.11 18.02
N GLU A 224 4.56 -16.56 19.07
CA GLU A 224 3.24 -15.91 19.02
C GLU A 224 3.23 -14.68 18.11
N VAL A 225 4.23 -13.79 18.24
CA VAL A 225 4.38 -12.61 17.38
C VAL A 225 4.46 -13.01 15.91
N ALA A 226 5.31 -13.99 15.60
CA ALA A 226 5.47 -14.45 14.23
C ALA A 226 4.16 -15.06 13.66
N ALA A 227 3.43 -15.83 14.47
CA ALA A 227 2.14 -16.39 14.09
C ALA A 227 1.06 -15.31 13.88
N ASP A 228 0.99 -14.32 14.76
CA ASP A 228 0.05 -13.20 14.68
C ASP A 228 0.29 -12.37 13.40
N VAL A 229 1.53 -12.06 13.08
CA VAL A 229 1.90 -11.33 11.86
C VAL A 229 1.58 -12.16 10.62
N ALA A 230 1.92 -13.45 10.63
CA ALA A 230 1.59 -14.38 9.54
C ALA A 230 0.08 -14.45 9.27
N ALA A 231 -0.75 -14.40 10.31
CA ALA A 231 -2.20 -14.45 10.19
C ALA A 231 -2.83 -13.13 9.71
N ARG A 232 -2.22 -11.97 10.03
CA ARG A 232 -2.76 -10.63 9.69
C ARG A 232 -2.50 -10.21 8.25
N HIS A 233 -1.43 -10.70 7.64
CA HIS A 233 -0.99 -10.23 6.32
C HIS A 233 -1.34 -11.21 5.21
N ALA A 234 -2.44 -10.95 4.51
CA ALA A 234 -2.78 -11.66 3.28
C ALA A 234 -1.68 -11.43 2.22
N GLY A 235 -1.37 -12.46 1.42
CA GLY A 235 -0.31 -12.39 0.40
C GLY A 235 1.10 -12.68 0.90
N VAL A 236 1.32 -12.73 2.22
CA VAL A 236 2.58 -13.25 2.79
C VAL A 236 2.63 -14.76 2.61
N ARG A 237 3.77 -15.29 2.13
CA ARG A 237 4.00 -16.71 1.88
C ARG A 237 4.80 -17.37 2.99
N ALA A 238 5.82 -16.68 3.48
CA ALA A 238 6.68 -17.17 4.55
C ALA A 238 7.33 -16.01 5.30
N LEU A 239 7.63 -16.23 6.57
CA LEU A 239 8.43 -15.32 7.38
C LEU A 239 9.40 -16.09 8.30
N ALA A 240 10.48 -15.42 8.68
CA ALA A 240 11.47 -15.88 9.63
C ALA A 240 11.94 -14.72 10.49
N VAL A 241 12.10 -14.95 11.79
CA VAL A 241 12.61 -13.97 12.74
C VAL A 241 13.47 -14.63 13.82
N SER A 242 14.59 -14.01 14.15
CA SER A 242 15.45 -14.43 15.27
C SER A 242 15.97 -13.23 16.03
N HIS A 243 15.97 -13.28 17.35
CA HIS A 243 16.62 -12.31 18.21
C HIS A 243 17.80 -12.96 18.92
N ARG A 244 18.98 -12.33 18.85
CA ARG A 244 20.18 -12.78 19.55
C ARG A 244 20.23 -12.23 20.97
N VAL A 245 20.67 -13.06 21.91
CA VAL A 245 20.89 -12.73 23.32
C VAL A 245 22.33 -13.03 23.70
N GLY A 246 22.73 -12.64 24.92
CA GLY A 246 24.10 -12.69 25.40
C GLY A 246 24.93 -11.48 24.94
N PRO A 247 26.25 -11.56 24.99
CA PRO A 247 27.17 -10.46 24.65
C PRO A 247 27.21 -10.27 23.11
N LEU A 248 27.07 -9.02 22.67
CA LEU A 248 27.15 -8.62 21.26
C LEU A 248 28.18 -7.51 21.08
N ALA A 249 29.01 -7.65 20.05
CA ALA A 249 29.94 -6.61 19.62
C ALA A 249 29.23 -5.54 18.74
N ILE A 250 29.84 -4.37 18.66
CA ILE A 250 29.41 -3.33 17.71
C ILE A 250 29.49 -3.89 16.29
N GLY A 251 28.40 -3.77 15.55
CA GLY A 251 28.24 -4.32 14.19
C GLY A 251 27.56 -5.69 14.15
N ASP A 252 27.40 -6.38 15.29
CA ASP A 252 26.67 -7.65 15.34
C ASP A 252 25.18 -7.46 15.06
N VAL A 253 24.57 -8.45 14.44
CA VAL A 253 23.12 -8.50 14.21
C VAL A 253 22.42 -9.03 15.45
N ALA A 254 21.63 -8.19 16.08
CA ALA A 254 20.82 -8.53 17.26
C ALA A 254 19.43 -9.06 16.88
N LEU A 255 18.84 -8.55 15.80
CA LEU A 255 17.53 -8.97 15.28
C LEU A 255 17.63 -9.19 13.77
N ALA A 256 17.25 -10.36 13.29
CA ALA A 256 17.14 -10.68 11.88
C ALA A 256 15.71 -11.06 11.54
N CYS A 257 15.14 -10.43 10.52
CA CYS A 257 13.83 -10.77 9.97
C CYS A 257 13.92 -10.95 8.46
N ALA A 258 13.09 -11.85 7.92
CA ALA A 258 12.84 -11.97 6.49
C ALA A 258 11.37 -12.31 6.24
N VAL A 259 10.77 -11.67 5.25
CA VAL A 259 9.37 -11.88 4.83
C VAL A 259 9.33 -12.03 3.32
N ALA A 260 8.73 -13.12 2.85
CA ALA A 260 8.44 -13.37 1.44
C ALA A 260 6.93 -13.20 1.19
N ALA A 261 6.56 -12.41 0.19
CA ALA A 261 5.18 -12.14 -0.18
C ALA A 261 4.96 -12.12 -1.70
N GLU A 262 3.71 -12.18 -2.14
CA GLU A 262 3.35 -12.11 -3.56
C GLU A 262 3.80 -10.79 -4.19
N HIS A 263 3.65 -9.69 -3.47
CA HIS A 263 4.05 -8.36 -3.93
C HIS A 263 4.85 -7.61 -2.87
N ARG A 264 5.56 -6.56 -3.31
CA ARG A 264 6.45 -5.77 -2.45
C ARG A 264 5.75 -5.05 -1.30
N GLN A 265 4.50 -4.61 -1.49
CA GLN A 265 3.78 -3.83 -0.47
C GLN A 265 3.49 -4.69 0.75
N GLU A 266 2.98 -5.90 0.55
CA GLU A 266 2.71 -6.88 1.61
C GLU A 266 4.00 -7.29 2.33
N ALA A 267 5.10 -7.49 1.57
CA ALA A 267 6.39 -7.85 2.15
C ALA A 267 6.94 -6.74 3.06
N PHE A 268 6.88 -5.47 2.63
CA PHE A 268 7.32 -4.34 3.44
C PHE A 268 6.42 -4.13 4.67
N ALA A 269 5.10 -4.18 4.49
CA ALA A 269 4.15 -3.99 5.59
C ALA A 269 4.33 -5.08 6.67
N ALA A 270 4.37 -6.34 6.27
CA ALA A 270 4.53 -7.45 7.20
C ALA A 270 5.91 -7.45 7.89
N CYS A 271 6.98 -7.05 7.18
CA CYS A 271 8.31 -6.96 7.80
C CYS A 271 8.37 -5.81 8.83
N ALA A 272 7.76 -4.66 8.55
CA ALA A 272 7.68 -3.55 9.50
C ALA A 272 6.90 -3.96 10.75
N ASP A 273 5.70 -4.53 10.60
CA ASP A 273 4.88 -4.99 11.72
C ASP A 273 5.58 -6.09 12.54
N LEU A 274 6.31 -7.00 11.87
CA LEU A 274 7.08 -8.05 12.57
C LEU A 274 8.17 -7.44 13.46
N VAL A 275 8.90 -6.45 12.95
CA VAL A 275 9.94 -5.76 13.73
C VAL A 275 9.33 -4.97 14.89
N ASP A 276 8.23 -4.25 14.65
CA ASP A 276 7.58 -3.42 15.65
C ASP A 276 6.95 -4.27 16.76
N ASP A 277 6.27 -5.37 16.41
CA ASP A 277 5.67 -6.28 17.39
C ASP A 277 6.74 -7.02 18.22
N VAL A 278 7.83 -7.47 17.60
CA VAL A 278 8.95 -8.06 18.33
C VAL A 278 9.50 -7.05 19.34
N LYS A 279 9.77 -5.81 18.94
CA LYS A 279 10.29 -4.78 19.83
C LYS A 279 9.32 -4.38 20.94
N ALA A 280 8.02 -4.45 20.69
CA ALA A 280 7.00 -4.08 21.65
C ALA A 280 6.68 -5.18 22.66
N ARG A 281 6.76 -6.46 22.24
CA ARG A 281 6.22 -7.59 23.01
C ARG A 281 7.29 -8.54 23.56
N LEU A 282 8.46 -8.62 22.90
CA LEU A 282 9.48 -9.58 23.28
C LEU A 282 10.15 -9.16 24.59
N PRO A 283 10.09 -9.99 25.66
CA PRO A 283 10.66 -9.65 26.95
C PRO A 283 12.17 -9.89 26.93
N ILE A 284 12.89 -8.95 26.36
CA ILE A 284 14.34 -8.89 26.26
C ILE A 284 14.80 -7.55 26.82
N TRP A 285 15.82 -7.57 27.65
CA TRP A 285 16.45 -6.41 28.26
C TRP A 285 17.82 -6.18 27.66
N LYS A 286 18.14 -4.91 27.44
CA LYS A 286 19.43 -4.49 26.92
C LYS A 286 20.25 -3.86 28.07
N HIS A 287 21.39 -4.42 28.38
CA HIS A 287 22.42 -3.82 29.23
C HIS A 287 23.51 -3.25 28.32
N GLN A 288 23.86 -2.00 28.51
CA GLN A 288 24.93 -1.35 27.74
C GLN A 288 25.87 -0.56 28.64
N THR A 289 27.16 -0.64 28.34
CA THR A 289 28.20 0.12 29.02
C THR A 289 28.73 1.20 28.09
N PHE A 290 28.88 2.41 28.62
CA PHE A 290 29.27 3.58 27.85
C PHE A 290 30.74 3.95 28.05
N THR A 291 31.31 4.72 27.10
CA THR A 291 32.68 5.23 27.13
C THR A 291 32.96 6.17 28.33
N ASP A 292 31.94 6.76 28.95
CA ASP A 292 32.04 7.59 30.14
C ASP A 292 32.07 6.79 31.46
N GLY A 293 32.05 5.44 31.37
CA GLY A 293 32.07 4.53 32.50
C GLY A 293 30.71 4.33 33.18
N THR A 294 29.64 4.88 32.64
CA THR A 294 28.28 4.62 33.09
C THR A 294 27.70 3.39 32.35
N ASP A 295 26.69 2.79 32.95
CA ASP A 295 25.90 1.70 32.32
C ASP A 295 24.42 2.00 32.42
N GLU A 296 23.62 1.32 31.58
CA GLU A 296 22.16 1.50 31.50
C GLU A 296 21.47 0.19 31.13
N TRP A 297 20.35 -0.04 31.81
CA TRP A 297 19.39 -1.08 31.44
C TRP A 297 18.23 -0.48 30.69
N VAL A 298 17.90 -1.01 29.52
CA VAL A 298 16.78 -0.58 28.68
C VAL A 298 15.77 -1.70 28.58
N ASN A 299 14.47 -1.34 28.61
CA ASN A 299 13.33 -2.26 28.63
C ASN A 299 13.27 -3.18 29.87
N CYS A 300 13.98 -2.88 30.93
CA CYS A 300 13.83 -3.60 32.20
C CYS A 300 12.49 -3.22 32.85
N PRO A 301 11.69 -4.21 33.38
CA PRO A 301 10.41 -3.96 34.03
C PRO A 301 10.52 -3.15 35.32
#